data_715cef10c50073217cbf8311e63c1425
#
_entry.id   715cef10c50073217cbf8311e63c1425
#
_cell.length_a   1.000
_cell.length_b   1.000
_cell.length_c   1.000
_cell.angle_alpha   90.00
_cell.angle_beta   90.00
_cell.angle_gamma   90.00
#
_symmetry.space_group_name_H-M   'P 1'
#
loop_
_entity.id
_entity.type
_entity.pdbx_description
1 polymer ?
#
loop_
_entity_poly.entity_id
_entity_poly.type
_entity_poly.pdbx_seq_one_letter_code
_entity_poly.pdbx_strand_id
1 'polypeptide(L)'
;MNRVKKGLDNQAIGLLPLLLFMFLDNYFSYLLSFIIGVTFCFVCIFLFQVLSKDKVYQFMLLPSAGTLVLYSVFLCLKLEPVLFIYSPLITEVLLVVALAIVGFTRKTVIQRIRDSKRPSFKRTLLRTTLNEFYFLAQLVQNLYTLHLFIILLYSILPETMQNMRTERFLYRELGLVIGVLVIVYEQIRLSLMQGSLKKEMWVPVLNDNGKVIGCIARSVSRSLPKKYYHPIVRIAVVYNGMLYLVRRSKDEFVSPDTLDYPFHNYVLFRHSIDSTVKETLGSLAQDKSIAPRFLIRYTFENEKVKHLVSLYVICLRTEEQLNQCKRRSGKLWTAKQIEENLSSGVFSEYFEKEFAYLQNTILFAESFCCGN
;
A
#
# COMPACT_ATOMS: atom_id res chain seq x y z
N MET A 1 4.53 20.77 -2.73
CA MET A 1 3.95 20.02 -3.86
C MET A 1 3.52 18.60 -3.49
N ASN A 2 4.30 17.83 -2.71
CA ASN A 2 3.90 16.44 -2.32
C ASN A 2 2.69 16.32 -1.37
N ARG A 3 2.38 17.33 -0.53
CA ARG A 3 1.21 17.31 0.35
C ARG A 3 -0.10 17.55 -0.40
N VAL A 4 -0.10 18.42 -1.39
CA VAL A 4 -1.27 18.70 -2.24
C VAL A 4 -1.61 17.49 -3.13
N LYS A 5 -0.59 16.81 -3.71
CA LYS A 5 -0.80 15.56 -4.46
C LYS A 5 -1.42 14.44 -3.60
N LYS A 6 -1.11 14.36 -2.31
CA LYS A 6 -1.70 13.36 -1.40
C LYS A 6 -3.18 13.59 -1.10
N GLY A 7 -3.64 14.85 -1.09
CA GLY A 7 -5.05 15.16 -0.93
C GLY A 7 -5.88 14.79 -2.17
N LEU A 8 -5.30 14.93 -3.36
CA LEU A 8 -5.97 14.67 -4.63
C LEU A 8 -6.29 13.18 -4.89
N ASP A 9 -5.68 12.25 -4.15
CA ASP A 9 -5.99 10.81 -4.23
C ASP A 9 -7.32 10.45 -3.55
N ASN A 10 -7.86 11.35 -2.71
CA ASN A 10 -9.13 11.14 -2.01
C ASN A 10 -10.32 11.34 -2.96
N GLN A 11 -11.01 10.26 -3.31
CA GLN A 11 -12.17 10.30 -4.20
C GLN A 11 -13.35 11.10 -3.62
N ALA A 12 -13.48 11.18 -2.29
CA ALA A 12 -14.55 11.93 -1.64
C ALA A 12 -14.48 13.45 -1.87
N ILE A 13 -13.31 13.99 -2.24
CA ILE A 13 -13.16 15.41 -2.62
C ILE A 13 -14.07 15.80 -3.79
N GLY A 14 -14.44 14.83 -4.63
CA GLY A 14 -15.42 15.06 -5.69
C GLY A 14 -16.82 15.46 -5.20
N LEU A 15 -17.13 15.30 -3.91
CA LEU A 15 -18.38 15.80 -3.29
C LEU A 15 -18.32 17.29 -2.94
N LEU A 16 -17.14 17.92 -2.89
CA LEU A 16 -17.00 19.32 -2.46
C LEU A 16 -17.92 20.31 -3.16
N PRO A 17 -18.12 20.27 -4.52
CA PRO A 17 -19.03 21.21 -5.17
C PRO A 17 -20.46 21.12 -4.64
N LEU A 18 -20.92 19.91 -4.38
CA LEU A 18 -22.26 19.66 -3.85
C LEU A 18 -22.40 20.11 -2.39
N LEU A 19 -21.39 19.81 -1.56
CA LEU A 19 -21.36 20.25 -0.16
C LEU A 19 -21.25 21.77 -0.05
N LEU A 20 -20.49 22.41 -0.94
CA LEU A 20 -20.44 23.88 -1.01
C LEU A 20 -21.80 24.45 -1.36
N PHE A 21 -22.51 23.87 -2.32
CA PHE A 21 -23.86 24.28 -2.67
C PHE A 21 -24.80 24.14 -1.46
N MET A 22 -24.86 22.98 -0.79
CA MET A 22 -25.67 22.73 0.40
C MET A 22 -25.31 23.69 1.55
N PHE A 23 -24.04 23.99 1.73
CA PHE A 23 -23.60 24.95 2.76
C PHE A 23 -24.07 26.37 2.46
N LEU A 24 -23.88 26.85 1.24
CA LEU A 24 -24.28 28.19 0.82
C LEU A 24 -25.81 28.40 0.85
N ASP A 25 -26.58 27.35 0.56
CA ASP A 25 -28.04 27.39 0.57
C ASP A 25 -28.62 27.64 1.96
N ASN A 26 -27.85 27.47 3.03
CA ASN A 26 -28.22 27.85 4.39
C ASN A 26 -28.12 29.36 4.66
N TYR A 27 -27.33 30.09 3.88
CA TYR A 27 -27.04 31.51 4.12
C TYR A 27 -27.52 32.43 2.98
N PHE A 28 -27.58 31.91 1.75
CA PHE A 28 -27.97 32.68 0.55
C PHE A 28 -29.22 32.11 -0.09
N SER A 29 -29.72 32.78 -1.12
CA SER A 29 -30.82 32.25 -1.93
C SER A 29 -30.33 30.98 -2.68
N TYR A 30 -31.24 30.03 -2.87
CA TYR A 30 -30.99 28.77 -3.56
C TYR A 30 -30.39 28.98 -4.99
N LEU A 31 -30.86 30.03 -5.69
CA LEU A 31 -30.36 30.36 -7.02
C LEU A 31 -28.88 30.79 -7.02
N LEU A 32 -28.50 31.68 -6.09
CA LEU A 32 -27.14 32.16 -5.95
C LEU A 32 -26.20 31.01 -5.53
N SER A 33 -26.64 30.22 -4.57
CA SER A 33 -25.91 29.05 -4.08
C SER A 33 -25.70 28.03 -5.18
N PHE A 34 -26.71 27.83 -6.04
CA PHE A 34 -26.60 26.92 -7.20
C PHE A 34 -25.59 27.42 -8.22
N ILE A 35 -25.65 28.70 -8.60
CA ILE A 35 -24.68 29.30 -9.56
C ILE A 35 -23.25 29.14 -9.04
N ILE A 36 -23.01 29.44 -7.76
CA ILE A 36 -21.67 29.28 -7.15
C ILE A 36 -21.25 27.81 -7.15
N GLY A 37 -22.14 26.90 -6.76
CA GLY A 37 -21.86 25.45 -6.74
C GLY A 37 -21.49 24.91 -8.12
N VAL A 38 -22.24 25.27 -9.16
CA VAL A 38 -21.95 24.88 -10.56
C VAL A 38 -20.64 25.47 -11.04
N THR A 39 -20.40 26.76 -10.79
CA THR A 39 -19.12 27.42 -11.17
C THR A 39 -17.95 26.73 -10.49
N PHE A 40 -18.05 26.43 -9.20
CA PHE A 40 -17.03 25.72 -8.46
C PHE A 40 -16.81 24.28 -8.98
N CYS A 41 -17.88 23.60 -9.41
CA CYS A 41 -17.78 22.30 -10.06
C CYS A 41 -16.95 22.36 -11.34
N PHE A 42 -17.19 23.35 -12.22
CA PHE A 42 -16.38 23.56 -13.41
C PHE A 42 -14.92 23.86 -13.09
N VAL A 43 -14.67 24.71 -12.09
CA VAL A 43 -13.30 24.99 -11.61
C VAL A 43 -12.62 23.71 -11.14
N CYS A 44 -13.31 22.88 -10.36
CA CYS A 44 -12.77 21.58 -9.91
C CYS A 44 -12.45 20.66 -11.09
N ILE A 45 -13.35 20.52 -12.08
CA ILE A 45 -13.11 19.71 -13.29
C ILE A 45 -11.85 20.21 -14.01
N PHE A 46 -11.74 21.51 -14.22
CA PHE A 46 -10.59 22.13 -14.89
C PHE A 46 -9.29 21.90 -14.11
N LEU A 47 -9.29 22.15 -12.78
CA LEU A 47 -8.13 21.94 -11.92
C LEU A 47 -7.69 20.47 -11.94
N PHE A 48 -8.61 19.53 -11.84
CA PHE A 48 -8.27 18.11 -11.91
C PHE A 48 -7.71 17.72 -13.29
N GLN A 49 -8.18 18.29 -14.37
CA GLN A 49 -7.62 18.05 -15.72
C GLN A 49 -6.20 18.62 -15.87
N VAL A 50 -5.94 19.82 -15.35
CA VAL A 50 -4.63 20.48 -15.44
C VAL A 50 -3.60 19.85 -14.48
N LEU A 51 -3.97 19.58 -13.25
CA LEU A 51 -3.09 19.00 -12.22
C LEU A 51 -2.82 17.51 -12.45
N SER A 52 -3.68 16.82 -13.20
CA SER A 52 -3.67 15.37 -13.44
C SER A 52 -2.72 14.96 -14.58
N LYS A 53 -1.53 15.58 -14.70
CA LYS A 53 -0.48 15.08 -15.62
C LYS A 53 -0.17 13.59 -15.40
N ASP A 54 -0.40 13.06 -14.20
CA ASP A 54 -0.17 11.66 -13.80
C ASP A 54 -1.47 10.85 -13.61
N LYS A 55 -2.60 11.27 -14.23
CA LYS A 55 -3.84 10.47 -14.33
C LYS A 55 -4.52 10.08 -12.99
N VAL A 56 -4.66 11.02 -12.10
CA VAL A 56 -5.59 10.86 -10.96
C VAL A 56 -7.01 11.06 -11.50
N TYR A 57 -7.81 10.00 -11.51
CA TYR A 57 -9.21 10.05 -11.94
C TYR A 57 -10.11 10.34 -10.75
N GLN A 58 -10.79 11.49 -10.74
CA GLN A 58 -11.78 11.85 -9.71
C GLN A 58 -13.19 11.47 -10.18
N PHE A 59 -13.53 10.20 -10.03
CA PHE A 59 -14.82 9.69 -10.52
C PHE A 59 -16.02 10.21 -9.72
N MET A 60 -15.84 10.56 -8.43
CA MET A 60 -16.92 11.07 -7.58
C MET A 60 -17.42 12.46 -7.98
N LEU A 61 -16.63 13.19 -8.76
CA LEU A 61 -17.06 14.47 -9.32
C LEU A 61 -18.18 14.31 -10.36
N LEU A 62 -18.27 13.14 -11.04
CA LEU A 62 -19.32 12.84 -12.02
C LEU A 62 -20.72 12.78 -11.40
N PRO A 63 -21.00 11.97 -10.35
CA PRO A 63 -22.31 11.98 -9.70
C PRO A 63 -22.61 13.33 -9.06
N SER A 64 -21.65 14.06 -8.50
CA SER A 64 -21.85 15.40 -7.97
C SER A 64 -22.29 16.40 -9.04
N ALA A 65 -21.60 16.40 -10.20
CA ALA A 65 -22.01 17.23 -11.35
C ALA A 65 -23.39 16.80 -11.89
N GLY A 66 -23.64 15.48 -11.97
CA GLY A 66 -24.93 14.93 -12.39
C GLY A 66 -26.08 15.38 -11.48
N THR A 67 -25.86 15.43 -10.17
CA THR A 67 -26.83 15.94 -9.19
C THR A 67 -27.16 17.41 -9.43
N LEU A 68 -26.12 18.25 -9.68
CA LEU A 68 -26.33 19.67 -10.00
C LEU A 68 -27.09 19.86 -11.32
N VAL A 69 -26.81 19.04 -12.34
CA VAL A 69 -27.57 19.04 -13.60
C VAL A 69 -29.02 18.63 -13.36
N LEU A 70 -29.29 17.58 -12.59
CA LEU A 70 -30.65 17.19 -12.26
C LEU A 70 -31.37 18.27 -11.44
N TYR A 71 -30.67 18.94 -10.54
CA TYR A 71 -31.22 20.06 -9.78
C TYR A 71 -31.60 21.24 -10.68
N SER A 72 -30.88 21.50 -11.77
CA SER A 72 -31.25 22.54 -12.74
C SER A 72 -32.62 22.32 -13.40
N VAL A 73 -33.06 21.06 -13.51
CA VAL A 73 -34.39 20.71 -14.01
C VAL A 73 -35.48 21.25 -13.09
N PHE A 74 -35.29 21.15 -11.77
CA PHE A 74 -36.24 21.71 -10.78
C PHE A 74 -36.29 23.24 -10.87
N LEU A 75 -35.18 23.91 -11.11
CA LEU A 75 -35.15 25.36 -11.35
C LEU A 75 -35.96 25.74 -12.61
N CYS A 76 -35.81 24.97 -13.70
CA CYS A 76 -36.52 25.20 -14.93
C CYS A 76 -38.05 25.01 -14.79
N LEU A 77 -38.47 24.10 -13.89
CA LEU A 77 -39.88 23.83 -13.58
C LEU A 77 -40.54 24.89 -12.66
N LYS A 78 -39.79 25.91 -12.22
CA LYS A 78 -40.24 26.98 -11.34
C LYS A 78 -40.88 26.49 -10.05
N LEU A 79 -40.36 25.46 -9.44
CA LEU A 79 -40.82 24.89 -8.17
C LEU A 79 -40.27 25.67 -6.96
N GLU A 80 -40.27 27.00 -7.04
CA GLU A 80 -39.66 27.90 -6.05
C GLU A 80 -40.12 27.68 -4.59
N PRO A 81 -41.41 27.46 -4.27
CA PRO A 81 -41.82 27.25 -2.88
C PRO A 81 -41.20 25.99 -2.25
N VAL A 82 -41.09 24.91 -3.04
CA VAL A 82 -40.51 23.62 -2.59
C VAL A 82 -38.99 23.72 -2.50
N LEU A 83 -38.35 24.39 -3.45
CA LEU A 83 -36.90 24.57 -3.45
C LEU A 83 -36.42 25.39 -2.27
N PHE A 84 -37.16 26.44 -1.86
CA PHE A 84 -36.76 27.28 -0.75
C PHE A 84 -36.70 26.52 0.58
N ILE A 85 -37.69 25.66 0.85
CA ILE A 85 -37.80 24.95 2.14
C ILE A 85 -36.93 23.68 2.14
N TYR A 86 -36.96 22.92 1.04
CA TYR A 86 -36.42 21.55 0.97
C TYR A 86 -35.19 21.40 0.03
N SER A 87 -34.56 22.50 -0.36
CA SER A 87 -33.46 22.49 -1.31
C SER A 87 -32.30 21.52 -0.96
N PRO A 88 -31.77 21.48 0.29
CA PRO A 88 -30.76 20.53 0.68
C PRO A 88 -31.24 19.07 0.59
N LEU A 89 -32.51 18.82 1.02
CA LEU A 89 -33.10 17.49 0.98
C LEU A 89 -33.28 16.99 -0.47
N ILE A 90 -33.77 17.86 -1.36
CA ILE A 90 -33.88 17.53 -2.79
C ILE A 90 -32.54 17.17 -3.36
N THR A 91 -31.49 17.90 -3.00
CA THR A 91 -30.13 17.64 -3.43
C THR A 91 -29.63 16.28 -2.97
N GLU A 92 -29.94 15.87 -1.74
CA GLU A 92 -29.61 14.54 -1.21
C GLU A 92 -30.34 13.42 -1.97
N VAL A 93 -31.64 13.58 -2.21
CA VAL A 93 -32.43 12.61 -2.98
C VAL A 93 -31.83 12.45 -4.40
N LEU A 94 -31.52 13.57 -5.07
CA LEU A 94 -30.92 13.55 -6.40
C LEU A 94 -29.53 12.90 -6.39
N LEU A 95 -28.74 13.13 -5.35
CA LEU A 95 -27.43 12.47 -5.18
C LEU A 95 -27.61 10.95 -5.03
N VAL A 96 -28.53 10.51 -4.18
CA VAL A 96 -28.82 9.07 -4.01
C VAL A 96 -29.25 8.43 -5.32
N VAL A 97 -30.11 9.10 -6.09
CA VAL A 97 -30.54 8.64 -7.43
C VAL A 97 -29.35 8.57 -8.39
N ALA A 98 -28.51 9.61 -8.45
CA ALA A 98 -27.32 9.63 -9.30
C ALA A 98 -26.34 8.50 -8.94
N LEU A 99 -26.12 8.25 -7.65
CA LEU A 99 -25.26 7.16 -7.16
C LEU A 99 -25.86 5.78 -7.45
N ALA A 100 -27.19 5.62 -7.36
CA ALA A 100 -27.87 4.39 -7.73
C ALA A 100 -27.67 4.07 -9.22
N ILE A 101 -27.83 5.05 -10.11
CA ILE A 101 -27.57 4.91 -11.56
C ILE A 101 -26.13 4.46 -11.78
N VAL A 102 -25.16 5.11 -11.12
CA VAL A 102 -23.75 4.74 -11.18
C VAL A 102 -23.52 3.30 -10.69
N GLY A 103 -24.19 2.89 -9.61
CA GLY A 103 -24.13 1.52 -9.09
C GLY A 103 -24.62 0.47 -10.12
N PHE A 104 -25.70 0.73 -10.81
CA PHE A 104 -26.22 -0.16 -11.87
C PHE A 104 -25.25 -0.31 -13.04
N THR A 105 -24.51 0.74 -13.39
CA THR A 105 -23.55 0.71 -14.51
C THR A 105 -22.24 -0.04 -14.17
N ARG A 106 -22.00 -0.38 -12.90
CA ARG A 106 -20.74 -0.98 -12.40
C ARG A 106 -20.27 -2.19 -13.22
N LYS A 107 -21.16 -3.18 -13.41
CA LYS A 107 -20.82 -4.43 -14.13
C LYS A 107 -20.38 -4.13 -15.57
N THR A 108 -21.14 -3.32 -16.27
CA THR A 108 -20.89 -2.95 -17.68
C THR A 108 -19.57 -2.18 -17.83
N VAL A 109 -19.31 -1.22 -16.94
CA VAL A 109 -18.08 -0.41 -16.99
C VAL A 109 -16.84 -1.28 -16.71
N ILE A 110 -16.89 -2.15 -15.70
CA ILE A 110 -15.77 -3.05 -15.37
C ILE A 110 -15.50 -4.02 -16.53
N GLN A 111 -16.55 -4.58 -17.18
CA GLN A 111 -16.39 -5.42 -18.36
C GLN A 111 -15.73 -4.67 -19.52
N ARG A 112 -16.21 -3.48 -19.89
CA ARG A 112 -15.60 -2.66 -20.93
C ARG A 112 -14.13 -2.34 -20.70
N ILE A 113 -13.72 -2.15 -19.43
CA ILE A 113 -12.32 -1.90 -19.09
C ILE A 113 -11.50 -3.19 -19.25
N ARG A 114 -12.06 -4.35 -18.88
CA ARG A 114 -11.40 -5.65 -19.05
C ARG A 114 -11.13 -5.94 -20.52
N ASP A 115 -12.08 -5.62 -21.40
CA ASP A 115 -12.03 -5.92 -22.84
C ASP A 115 -11.27 -4.82 -23.62
N SER A 116 -10.85 -3.75 -22.95
CA SER A 116 -10.12 -2.62 -23.55
C SER A 116 -8.71 -3.05 -23.99
N LYS A 117 -8.31 -2.63 -25.20
CA LYS A 117 -6.96 -2.81 -25.79
C LYS A 117 -5.85 -1.97 -25.10
N ARG A 118 -6.12 -1.33 -23.97
CA ARG A 118 -5.13 -0.51 -23.24
C ARG A 118 -4.02 -1.39 -22.64
N PRO A 119 -2.79 -0.84 -22.46
CA PRO A 119 -1.69 -1.54 -21.80
C PRO A 119 -2.11 -2.08 -20.42
N SER A 120 -1.65 -3.28 -20.03
CA SER A 120 -2.08 -3.97 -18.81
C SER A 120 -1.95 -3.13 -17.55
N PHE A 121 -0.86 -2.37 -17.41
CA PHE A 121 -0.62 -1.49 -16.26
C PHE A 121 -1.69 -0.39 -16.13
N LYS A 122 -2.02 0.31 -17.26
CA LYS A 122 -3.06 1.37 -17.26
C LYS A 122 -4.45 0.80 -16.95
N ARG A 123 -4.74 -0.40 -17.45
CA ARG A 123 -6.00 -1.11 -17.21
C ARG A 123 -6.16 -1.51 -15.73
N THR A 124 -5.10 -2.03 -15.12
CA THR A 124 -5.09 -2.39 -13.69
C THR A 124 -5.27 -1.16 -12.81
N LEU A 125 -4.53 -0.07 -13.08
CA LEU A 125 -4.67 1.18 -12.33
C LEU A 125 -6.10 1.73 -12.40
N LEU A 126 -6.67 1.81 -13.60
CA LEU A 126 -8.04 2.30 -13.81
C LEU A 126 -9.07 1.43 -13.08
N ARG A 127 -8.91 0.10 -13.12
CA ARG A 127 -9.79 -0.85 -12.41
C ARG A 127 -9.72 -0.65 -10.90
N THR A 128 -8.51 -0.48 -10.35
CA THR A 128 -8.33 -0.24 -8.91
C THR A 128 -8.98 1.06 -8.48
N THR A 129 -8.74 2.17 -9.20
CA THR A 129 -9.36 3.47 -8.90
C THR A 129 -10.88 3.43 -9.00
N LEU A 130 -11.42 2.69 -9.98
CA LEU A 130 -12.86 2.50 -10.11
C LEU A 130 -13.44 1.65 -8.97
N ASN A 131 -12.76 0.62 -8.51
CA ASN A 131 -13.23 -0.17 -7.37
C ASN A 131 -13.30 0.69 -6.10
N GLU A 132 -12.30 1.54 -5.85
CA GLU A 132 -12.31 2.51 -4.74
C GLU A 132 -13.48 3.50 -4.87
N PHE A 133 -13.69 4.03 -6.07
CA PHE A 133 -14.83 4.90 -6.35
C PHE A 133 -16.17 4.21 -6.06
N TYR A 134 -16.40 2.99 -6.56
CA TYR A 134 -17.65 2.28 -6.31
C TYR A 134 -17.87 1.92 -4.84
N PHE A 135 -16.80 1.60 -4.10
CA PHE A 135 -16.87 1.40 -2.67
C PHE A 135 -17.35 2.68 -1.96
N LEU A 136 -16.72 3.81 -2.27
CA LEU A 136 -17.07 5.09 -1.69
C LEU A 136 -18.48 5.54 -2.10
N ALA A 137 -18.84 5.39 -3.38
CA ALA A 137 -20.18 5.70 -3.89
C ALA A 137 -21.27 4.93 -3.14
N GLN A 138 -21.04 3.64 -2.89
CA GLN A 138 -21.97 2.82 -2.12
C GLN A 138 -22.05 3.23 -0.64
N LEU A 139 -20.91 3.59 -0.02
CA LEU A 139 -20.88 4.11 1.34
C LEU A 139 -21.70 5.40 1.45
N VAL A 140 -21.47 6.36 0.56
CA VAL A 140 -22.20 7.63 0.50
C VAL A 140 -23.68 7.40 0.28
N GLN A 141 -24.03 6.56 -0.69
CA GLN A 141 -25.43 6.20 -0.97
C GLN A 141 -26.12 5.63 0.27
N ASN A 142 -25.51 4.68 0.96
CA ASN A 142 -26.09 4.05 2.14
C ASN A 142 -26.30 5.07 3.28
N LEU A 143 -25.32 5.95 3.52
CA LEU A 143 -25.40 6.96 4.57
C LEU A 143 -26.52 7.98 4.29
N TYR A 144 -26.62 8.50 3.06
CA TYR A 144 -27.70 9.42 2.71
C TYR A 144 -29.05 8.72 2.66
N THR A 145 -29.15 7.48 2.21
CA THR A 145 -30.41 6.70 2.28
C THR A 145 -30.85 6.49 3.73
N LEU A 146 -29.92 6.19 4.65
CA LEU A 146 -30.21 6.10 6.07
C LEU A 146 -30.70 7.45 6.64
N HIS A 147 -30.06 8.54 6.24
CA HIS A 147 -30.48 9.88 6.66
C HIS A 147 -31.88 10.21 6.17
N LEU A 148 -32.20 9.97 4.89
CA LEU A 148 -33.56 10.14 4.35
C LEU A 148 -34.59 9.27 5.07
N PHE A 149 -34.22 8.06 5.49
CA PHE A 149 -35.07 7.19 6.29
C PHE A 149 -35.33 7.78 7.69
N ILE A 150 -34.32 8.36 8.34
CA ILE A 150 -34.46 9.06 9.62
C ILE A 150 -35.41 10.26 9.48
N ILE A 151 -35.27 11.03 8.40
CA ILE A 151 -36.19 12.15 8.10
C ILE A 151 -37.62 11.65 7.93
N LEU A 152 -37.84 10.56 7.20
CA LEU A 152 -39.13 9.95 7.02
C LEU A 152 -39.73 9.52 8.35
N LEU A 153 -38.98 8.87 9.23
CA LEU A 153 -39.45 8.50 10.57
C LEU A 153 -39.80 9.73 11.41
N TYR A 154 -38.98 10.79 11.35
CA TYR A 154 -39.27 12.03 12.06
C TYR A 154 -40.54 12.71 11.57
N SER A 155 -40.83 12.69 10.27
CA SER A 155 -42.04 13.28 9.69
C SER A 155 -43.36 12.59 10.10
N ILE A 156 -43.29 11.33 10.56
CA ILE A 156 -44.45 10.55 11.04
C ILE A 156 -44.76 10.87 12.52
N LEU A 157 -43.84 11.51 13.25
CA LEU A 157 -44.07 11.86 14.65
C LEU A 157 -45.19 12.90 14.81
N PRO A 158 -45.97 12.84 15.89
CA PRO A 158 -46.99 13.87 16.19
C PRO A 158 -46.35 15.26 16.28
N GLU A 159 -47.07 16.29 15.84
CA GLU A 159 -46.61 17.70 15.86
C GLU A 159 -46.15 18.15 17.26
N THR A 160 -46.75 17.61 18.33
CA THR A 160 -46.34 17.89 19.71
C THR A 160 -44.94 17.45 20.08
N MET A 161 -44.37 16.47 19.35
CA MET A 161 -43.03 15.96 19.55
C MET A 161 -42.01 16.56 18.54
N GLN A 162 -42.49 17.27 17.53
CA GLN A 162 -41.62 17.92 16.56
C GLN A 162 -41.07 19.23 17.13
N ASN A 163 -39.75 19.40 17.03
CA ASN A 163 -39.04 20.59 17.49
C ASN A 163 -38.41 21.30 16.30
N MET A 164 -38.67 22.58 16.13
CA MET A 164 -38.17 23.42 15.06
C MET A 164 -36.63 23.39 14.93
N ARG A 165 -35.89 23.26 16.06
CA ARG A 165 -34.40 23.10 16.00
C ARG A 165 -33.97 21.77 15.43
N THR A 166 -34.66 20.69 15.85
CA THR A 166 -34.39 19.33 15.37
C THR A 166 -34.71 19.21 13.88
N GLU A 167 -35.83 19.81 13.47
CA GLU A 167 -36.26 19.87 12.10
C GLU A 167 -35.21 20.56 11.21
N ARG A 168 -34.80 21.78 11.58
CA ARG A 168 -33.77 22.51 10.86
C ARG A 168 -32.45 21.72 10.77
N PHE A 169 -32.02 21.10 11.86
CA PHE A 169 -30.83 20.27 11.89
C PHE A 169 -30.94 19.07 10.93
N LEU A 170 -32.05 18.33 10.99
CA LEU A 170 -32.27 17.16 10.14
C LEU A 170 -32.37 17.53 8.66
N TYR A 171 -33.17 18.54 8.30
CA TYR A 171 -33.44 18.85 6.89
C TYR A 171 -32.35 19.65 6.21
N ARG A 172 -31.52 20.40 6.95
CA ARG A 172 -30.53 21.33 6.35
C ARG A 172 -29.09 21.06 6.71
N GLU A 173 -28.81 20.65 7.94
CA GLU A 173 -27.45 20.61 8.45
C GLU A 173 -26.84 19.20 8.42
N LEU A 174 -27.62 18.16 8.77
CA LEU A 174 -27.12 16.80 8.96
C LEU A 174 -26.56 16.19 7.67
N GLY A 175 -27.19 16.46 6.53
CA GLY A 175 -26.68 16.00 5.23
C GLY A 175 -25.30 16.56 4.90
N LEU A 176 -25.08 17.83 5.20
CA LEU A 176 -23.76 18.47 5.06
C LEU A 176 -22.73 17.84 6.01
N VAL A 177 -23.09 17.61 7.27
CA VAL A 177 -22.22 16.96 8.26
C VAL A 177 -21.83 15.56 7.79
N ILE A 178 -22.78 14.76 7.29
CA ILE A 178 -22.52 13.43 6.74
C ILE A 178 -21.47 13.52 5.61
N GLY A 179 -21.65 14.44 4.66
CA GLY A 179 -20.72 14.61 3.55
C GLY A 179 -19.31 14.97 3.99
N VAL A 180 -19.18 15.88 4.97
CA VAL A 180 -17.87 16.25 5.55
C VAL A 180 -17.23 15.06 6.26
N LEU A 181 -18.02 14.32 7.06
CA LEU A 181 -17.53 13.13 7.76
C LEU A 181 -17.03 12.05 6.79
N VAL A 182 -17.67 11.87 5.64
CA VAL A 182 -17.21 10.94 4.60
C VAL A 182 -15.86 11.37 4.03
N ILE A 183 -15.64 12.67 3.77
CA ILE A 183 -14.36 13.18 3.28
C ILE A 183 -13.25 12.92 4.32
N VAL A 184 -13.52 13.20 5.59
CA VAL A 184 -12.58 12.98 6.69
C VAL A 184 -12.26 11.49 6.87
N TYR A 185 -13.31 10.65 6.87
CA TYR A 185 -13.16 9.19 6.95
C TYR A 185 -12.24 8.64 5.83
N GLU A 186 -12.50 9.04 4.60
CA GLU A 186 -11.70 8.59 3.45
C GLU A 186 -10.26 9.08 3.54
N GLN A 187 -10.04 10.31 4.02
CA GLN A 187 -8.70 10.84 4.25
C GLN A 187 -7.92 10.04 5.31
N ILE A 188 -8.58 9.67 6.40
CA ILE A 188 -7.99 8.85 7.46
C ILE A 188 -7.70 7.44 6.92
N ARG A 189 -8.66 6.82 6.22
CA ARG A 189 -8.52 5.50 5.61
C ARG A 189 -7.30 5.44 4.67
N LEU A 190 -7.18 6.39 3.76
CA LEU A 190 -6.05 6.48 2.84
C LEU A 190 -4.71 6.72 3.56
N SER A 191 -4.71 7.53 4.60
CA SER A 191 -3.50 7.78 5.40
C SER A 191 -3.02 6.52 6.13
N LEU A 192 -3.94 5.75 6.71
CA LEU A 192 -3.63 4.47 7.36
C LEU A 192 -3.12 3.43 6.35
N MET A 193 -3.76 3.30 5.19
CA MET A 193 -3.32 2.41 4.11
C MET A 193 -1.93 2.79 3.60
N GLN A 194 -1.66 4.08 3.37
CA GLN A 194 -0.34 4.55 2.95
C GLN A 194 0.73 4.28 4.01
N GLY A 195 0.39 4.42 5.29
CA GLY A 195 1.27 4.10 6.41
C GLY A 195 1.65 2.61 6.44
N SER A 196 0.69 1.73 6.23
CA SER A 196 0.89 0.29 6.13
C SER A 196 1.75 -0.09 4.90
N LEU A 197 1.42 0.45 3.72
CA LEU A 197 2.16 0.19 2.48
C LEU A 197 3.61 0.70 2.52
N LYS A 198 3.90 1.78 3.25
CA LYS A 198 5.27 2.30 3.42
C LYS A 198 6.13 1.42 4.33
N LYS A 199 5.53 0.73 5.28
CA LYS A 199 6.22 -0.21 6.18
C LYS A 199 6.44 -1.57 5.52
N GLU A 200 5.74 -1.86 4.42
CA GLU A 200 5.83 -3.13 3.72
C GLU A 200 7.10 -3.21 2.88
N MET A 201 7.77 -4.36 2.97
CA MET A 201 8.93 -4.65 2.14
C MET A 201 8.49 -5.26 0.81
N TRP A 202 8.72 -4.53 -0.29
CA TRP A 202 8.43 -5.00 -1.64
C TRP A 202 9.61 -5.79 -2.19
N VAL A 203 9.39 -7.08 -2.44
CA VAL A 203 10.40 -7.99 -2.99
C VAL A 203 10.09 -8.32 -4.45
N PRO A 204 11.11 -8.35 -5.34
CA PRO A 204 10.91 -8.73 -6.73
C PRO A 204 10.56 -10.21 -6.84
N VAL A 205 9.73 -10.53 -7.83
CA VAL A 205 9.42 -11.89 -8.25
C VAL A 205 10.23 -12.17 -9.51
N LEU A 206 10.98 -13.26 -9.50
CA LEU A 206 11.81 -13.69 -10.61
C LEU A 206 11.09 -14.78 -11.42
N ASN A 207 11.46 -14.89 -12.71
CA ASN A 207 11.22 -16.09 -13.51
C ASN A 207 12.36 -17.09 -13.29
N ASP A 208 12.24 -18.29 -13.89
CA ASP A 208 13.27 -19.33 -13.77
C ASP A 208 14.64 -18.92 -14.35
N ASN A 209 14.68 -17.92 -15.24
CA ASN A 209 15.91 -17.35 -15.79
C ASN A 209 16.50 -16.22 -14.89
N GLY A 210 15.97 -15.99 -13.70
CA GLY A 210 16.44 -14.95 -12.79
C GLY A 210 16.06 -13.51 -13.17
N LYS A 211 15.19 -13.29 -14.18
CA LYS A 211 14.73 -11.95 -14.59
C LYS A 211 13.53 -11.52 -13.75
N VAL A 212 13.50 -10.26 -13.37
CA VAL A 212 12.37 -9.67 -12.61
C VAL A 212 11.14 -9.57 -13.50
N ILE A 213 10.06 -10.25 -13.11
CA ILE A 213 8.76 -10.23 -13.80
C ILE A 213 7.69 -9.43 -13.06
N GLY A 214 7.93 -9.06 -11.81
CA GLY A 214 7.01 -8.28 -10.98
C GLY A 214 7.57 -8.03 -9.60
N CYS A 215 6.72 -7.53 -8.71
CA CYS A 215 7.02 -7.42 -7.28
C CYS A 215 5.78 -7.78 -6.46
N ILE A 216 6.01 -8.23 -5.23
CA ILE A 216 4.97 -8.59 -4.27
C ILE A 216 5.39 -8.11 -2.88
N ALA A 217 4.44 -7.80 -2.03
CA ALA A 217 4.70 -7.52 -0.62
C ALA A 217 5.21 -8.80 0.08
N ARG A 218 6.25 -8.67 0.88
CA ARG A 218 6.87 -9.82 1.59
C ARG A 218 5.87 -10.55 2.49
N SER A 219 5.01 -9.81 3.18
CA SER A 219 3.95 -10.36 4.03
C SER A 219 2.98 -11.23 3.21
N VAL A 220 2.55 -10.73 2.05
CA VAL A 220 1.64 -11.43 1.14
C VAL A 220 2.31 -12.67 0.54
N SER A 221 3.59 -12.56 0.12
CA SER A 221 4.34 -13.70 -0.43
C SER A 221 4.45 -14.86 0.56
N ARG A 222 4.57 -14.56 1.87
CA ARG A 222 4.64 -15.58 2.92
C ARG A 222 3.28 -16.24 3.25
N SER A 223 2.18 -15.54 3.04
CA SER A 223 0.83 -16.02 3.35
C SER A 223 0.20 -16.85 2.23
N LEU A 224 0.73 -16.77 1.01
CA LEU A 224 0.19 -17.48 -0.14
C LEU A 224 0.78 -18.89 -0.25
N PRO A 225 -0.02 -19.88 -0.69
CA PRO A 225 0.44 -21.26 -0.88
C PRO A 225 1.45 -21.38 -2.04
N LYS A 226 1.42 -20.43 -2.98
CA LYS A 226 2.35 -20.41 -4.12
C LYS A 226 3.70 -19.87 -3.70
N LYS A 227 4.77 -20.62 -3.91
CA LYS A 227 6.14 -20.16 -3.73
C LYS A 227 6.53 -19.20 -4.84
N TYR A 228 6.93 -17.99 -4.45
CA TYR A 228 7.48 -17.01 -5.37
C TYR A 228 9.00 -17.04 -5.30
N TYR A 229 9.65 -16.87 -6.46
CA TYR A 229 11.10 -16.88 -6.59
C TYR A 229 11.67 -15.49 -6.29
N HIS A 230 12.38 -15.35 -5.16
CA HIS A 230 12.91 -14.07 -4.67
C HIS A 230 14.44 -14.08 -4.59
N PRO A 231 15.12 -12.97 -4.96
CA PRO A 231 16.55 -12.84 -4.76
C PRO A 231 16.86 -12.47 -3.31
N ILE A 232 17.86 -13.15 -2.76
CA ILE A 232 18.42 -12.85 -1.42
C ILE A 232 19.94 -12.76 -1.49
N VAL A 233 20.49 -11.95 -0.60
CA VAL A 233 21.93 -11.86 -0.34
C VAL A 233 22.22 -12.50 1.00
N ARG A 234 23.29 -13.29 1.05
CA ARG A 234 23.84 -13.91 2.25
C ARG A 234 25.31 -13.62 2.32
N ILE A 235 25.84 -13.32 3.51
CA ILE A 235 27.26 -12.96 3.68
C ILE A 235 27.85 -13.81 4.80
N ALA A 236 28.79 -14.67 4.45
CA ALA A 236 29.60 -15.43 5.39
C ALA A 236 30.69 -14.53 5.98
N VAL A 237 30.96 -14.70 7.27
CA VAL A 237 32.01 -13.96 7.98
C VAL A 237 33.09 -14.95 8.42
N VAL A 238 34.31 -14.71 7.96
CA VAL A 238 35.49 -15.51 8.29
C VAL A 238 36.45 -14.68 9.13
N TYR A 239 36.95 -15.24 10.20
CA TYR A 239 38.01 -14.65 11.04
C TYR A 239 39.00 -15.76 11.50
N ASN A 240 40.26 -15.58 11.22
CA ASN A 240 41.31 -16.54 11.54
C ASN A 240 40.98 -17.99 11.09
N GLY A 241 40.47 -18.18 9.89
CA GLY A 241 40.09 -19.50 9.37
C GLY A 241 38.84 -20.13 9.98
N MET A 242 38.13 -19.40 10.87
CA MET A 242 36.90 -19.85 11.50
C MET A 242 35.67 -19.07 10.97
N LEU A 243 34.55 -19.73 10.90
CA LEU A 243 33.27 -19.12 10.52
C LEU A 243 32.54 -18.53 11.74
N TYR A 244 32.13 -17.28 11.64
CA TYR A 244 31.28 -16.64 12.66
C TYR A 244 29.82 -16.92 12.36
N LEU A 245 29.17 -17.70 13.23
CA LEU A 245 27.77 -18.09 13.11
C LEU A 245 26.95 -17.54 14.27
N VAL A 246 25.69 -17.22 14.00
CA VAL A 246 24.72 -16.71 14.97
C VAL A 246 23.47 -17.57 14.95
N ARG A 247 22.77 -17.63 16.09
CA ARG A 247 21.49 -18.32 16.15
C ARG A 247 20.39 -17.44 15.52
N ARG A 248 19.65 -18.02 14.58
CA ARG A 248 18.49 -17.37 13.95
C ARG A 248 17.37 -17.16 14.95
N SER A 249 16.55 -16.11 14.74
CA SER A 249 15.38 -15.89 15.59
C SER A 249 14.38 -17.05 15.45
N LYS A 250 13.64 -17.32 16.52
CA LYS A 250 12.52 -18.28 16.50
C LYS A 250 11.39 -17.85 15.58
N ASP A 251 11.29 -16.55 15.28
CA ASP A 251 10.27 -15.98 14.36
C ASP A 251 10.69 -16.03 12.90
N GLU A 252 11.88 -16.56 12.60
CA GLU A 252 12.31 -16.70 11.21
C GLU A 252 11.48 -17.73 10.45
N PHE A 253 11.10 -17.39 9.21
CA PHE A 253 10.21 -18.23 8.41
C PHE A 253 10.87 -19.52 7.92
N VAL A 254 12.18 -19.49 7.69
CA VAL A 254 12.99 -20.63 7.22
C VAL A 254 14.02 -20.96 8.27
N SER A 255 14.13 -22.24 8.64
CA SER A 255 15.10 -22.77 9.62
C SER A 255 15.18 -21.91 10.90
N PRO A 256 14.05 -21.74 11.67
CA PRO A 256 14.09 -20.99 12.92
C PRO A 256 14.98 -21.68 13.96
N ASP A 257 15.58 -20.89 14.86
CA ASP A 257 16.40 -21.37 15.99
C ASP A 257 17.65 -22.20 15.61
N THR A 258 18.08 -22.15 14.34
CA THR A 258 19.30 -22.81 13.85
C THR A 258 20.48 -21.84 13.75
N LEU A 259 21.70 -22.34 13.63
CA LEU A 259 22.89 -21.53 13.40
C LEU A 259 23.03 -21.18 11.92
N ASP A 260 23.37 -19.91 11.67
CA ASP A 260 23.51 -19.39 10.32
C ASP A 260 24.45 -18.16 10.26
N TYR A 261 24.73 -17.64 9.08
CA TYR A 261 25.50 -16.40 8.95
C TYR A 261 24.77 -15.21 9.59
N PRO A 262 25.53 -14.25 10.13
CA PRO A 262 24.95 -13.06 10.78
C PRO A 262 24.23 -12.13 9.82
N PHE A 263 24.58 -12.18 8.53
CA PHE A 263 24.13 -11.24 7.52
C PHE A 263 23.38 -11.94 6.39
N HIS A 264 22.10 -11.66 6.30
CA HIS A 264 21.25 -12.07 5.17
C HIS A 264 20.13 -11.06 4.98
N ASN A 265 19.74 -10.79 3.75
CA ASN A 265 18.66 -9.87 3.44
C ASN A 265 18.02 -10.17 2.08
N TYR A 266 16.76 -9.78 1.92
CA TYR A 266 16.09 -9.77 0.62
C TYR A 266 16.60 -8.60 -0.22
N VAL A 267 16.84 -8.85 -1.51
CA VAL A 267 17.02 -7.73 -2.46
C VAL A 267 15.66 -7.08 -2.67
N LEU A 268 15.52 -5.82 -2.27
CA LEU A 268 14.25 -5.11 -2.41
C LEU A 268 14.00 -4.73 -3.88
N PHE A 269 12.74 -4.53 -4.22
CA PHE A 269 12.36 -4.11 -5.57
C PHE A 269 13.02 -2.78 -5.94
N ARG A 270 13.68 -2.72 -7.09
CA ARG A 270 14.50 -1.61 -7.59
C ARG A 270 15.85 -1.41 -6.88
N HIS A 271 16.24 -2.25 -5.93
CA HIS A 271 17.59 -2.25 -5.39
C HIS A 271 18.48 -3.19 -6.21
N SER A 272 19.76 -2.84 -6.29
CA SER A 272 20.78 -3.73 -6.86
C SER A 272 21.29 -4.70 -5.80
N ILE A 273 21.91 -5.79 -6.24
CA ILE A 273 22.55 -6.75 -5.33
C ILE A 273 23.66 -6.04 -4.54
N ASP A 274 24.49 -5.21 -5.20
CA ASP A 274 25.59 -4.49 -4.56
C ASP A 274 25.13 -3.48 -3.52
N SER A 275 24.03 -2.77 -3.78
CA SER A 275 23.43 -1.87 -2.78
C SER A 275 22.92 -2.65 -1.58
N THR A 276 22.29 -3.82 -1.81
CA THR A 276 21.79 -4.69 -0.74
C THR A 276 22.93 -5.28 0.10
N VAL A 277 24.05 -5.66 -0.51
CA VAL A 277 25.27 -6.10 0.21
C VAL A 277 25.75 -5.01 1.15
N LYS A 278 25.90 -3.78 0.67
CA LYS A 278 26.32 -2.62 1.48
C LYS A 278 25.35 -2.32 2.62
N GLU A 279 24.05 -2.31 2.34
CA GLU A 279 23.01 -2.10 3.35
C GLU A 279 23.02 -3.22 4.42
N THR A 280 23.26 -4.46 4.01
CA THR A 280 23.28 -5.62 4.91
C THR A 280 24.49 -5.61 5.84
N LEU A 281 25.64 -5.13 5.36
CA LEU A 281 26.86 -4.97 6.17
C LEU A 281 26.77 -3.75 7.11
N GLY A 282 25.95 -2.73 6.78
CA GLY A 282 25.76 -1.54 7.62
C GLY A 282 27.07 -0.78 7.86
N SER A 283 27.49 -0.64 9.13
CA SER A 283 28.72 0.09 9.50
C SER A 283 29.99 -0.56 8.95
N LEU A 284 30.03 -1.88 8.82
CA LEU A 284 31.17 -2.59 8.24
C LEU A 284 31.43 -2.24 6.77
N ALA A 285 30.41 -1.82 6.03
CA ALA A 285 30.58 -1.37 4.64
C ALA A 285 31.37 -0.06 4.49
N GLN A 286 31.58 0.68 5.59
CA GLN A 286 32.36 1.92 5.61
C GLN A 286 33.86 1.66 5.75
N ASP A 287 34.23 0.50 6.29
CA ASP A 287 35.62 0.08 6.40
C ASP A 287 36.14 -0.41 5.03
N LYS A 288 37.03 0.37 4.42
CA LYS A 288 37.62 0.06 3.11
C LYS A 288 38.44 -1.23 3.12
N SER A 289 38.88 -1.72 4.28
CA SER A 289 39.63 -2.96 4.41
C SER A 289 38.74 -4.21 4.27
N ILE A 290 37.41 -4.05 4.47
CA ILE A 290 36.43 -5.12 4.37
C ILE A 290 35.77 -5.08 2.98
N ALA A 291 36.28 -5.94 2.08
CA ALA A 291 35.70 -6.08 0.75
C ALA A 291 34.85 -7.35 0.64
N PRO A 292 33.55 -7.26 0.46
CA PRO A 292 32.71 -8.44 0.24
C PRO A 292 33.08 -9.07 -1.12
N ARG A 293 33.44 -10.33 -1.09
CA ARG A 293 33.79 -11.12 -2.30
C ARG A 293 32.59 -11.99 -2.66
N PHE A 294 32.14 -11.92 -3.90
CA PHE A 294 31.14 -12.84 -4.43
C PHE A 294 31.72 -14.26 -4.53
N LEU A 295 30.97 -15.23 -3.97
CA LEU A 295 31.40 -16.63 -4.00
C LEU A 295 30.60 -17.45 -5.02
N ILE A 296 29.28 -17.53 -4.85
CA ILE A 296 28.41 -18.34 -5.70
C ILE A 296 26.99 -17.76 -5.77
N ARG A 297 26.31 -18.05 -6.87
CA ARG A 297 24.86 -17.83 -7.02
C ARG A 297 24.19 -19.14 -7.34
N TYR A 298 23.13 -19.47 -6.58
CA TYR A 298 22.41 -20.72 -6.75
C TYR A 298 20.93 -20.57 -6.40
N THR A 299 20.11 -21.51 -6.83
CA THR A 299 18.70 -21.58 -6.45
C THR A 299 18.55 -22.47 -5.21
N PHE A 300 18.00 -21.90 -4.17
CA PHE A 300 17.55 -22.62 -2.99
C PHE A 300 16.04 -22.82 -3.07
N GLU A 301 15.59 -24.04 -2.89
CA GLU A 301 14.16 -24.36 -2.82
C GLU A 301 13.94 -25.42 -1.73
N ASN A 302 12.93 -25.16 -0.90
CA ASN A 302 12.38 -26.11 0.06
C ASN A 302 10.84 -26.06 0.05
N GLU A 303 10.17 -26.69 1.00
CA GLU A 303 8.70 -26.69 1.07
C GLU A 303 8.09 -25.28 1.20
N LYS A 304 8.80 -24.34 1.84
CA LYS A 304 8.27 -23.01 2.18
C LYS A 304 8.66 -21.91 1.20
N VAL A 305 9.86 -21.98 0.60
CA VAL A 305 10.41 -20.86 -0.18
C VAL A 305 11.17 -21.33 -1.42
N LYS A 306 11.27 -20.43 -2.41
CA LYS A 306 12.18 -20.53 -3.56
C LYS A 306 13.00 -19.23 -3.63
N HIS A 307 14.33 -19.33 -3.47
CA HIS A 307 15.20 -18.16 -3.43
C HIS A 307 16.35 -18.27 -4.42
N LEU A 308 16.68 -17.15 -5.10
CA LEU A 308 17.94 -16.97 -5.83
C LEU A 308 18.95 -16.40 -4.83
N VAL A 309 19.81 -17.25 -4.34
CA VAL A 309 20.80 -16.89 -3.33
C VAL A 309 22.06 -16.35 -4.01
N SER A 310 22.52 -15.18 -3.57
CA SER A 310 23.86 -14.67 -3.88
C SER A 310 24.69 -14.70 -2.61
N LEU A 311 25.62 -15.63 -2.52
CA LEU A 311 26.51 -15.79 -1.37
C LEU A 311 27.76 -14.95 -1.57
N TYR A 312 28.05 -14.14 -0.56
CA TYR A 312 29.27 -13.35 -0.43
C TYR A 312 30.05 -13.81 0.81
N VAL A 313 31.33 -13.49 0.84
CA VAL A 313 32.19 -13.72 1.99
C VAL A 313 32.96 -12.45 2.32
N ILE A 314 33.13 -12.18 3.60
CA ILE A 314 34.05 -11.19 4.14
C ILE A 314 35.06 -11.87 5.06
N CYS A 315 36.35 -11.54 4.89
CA CYS A 315 37.41 -12.00 5.78
C CYS A 315 37.83 -10.83 6.67
N LEU A 316 37.64 -11.00 7.98
CA LEU A 316 38.01 -10.02 8.99
C LEU A 316 39.46 -10.26 9.43
N ARG A 317 40.20 -9.17 9.69
CA ARG A 317 41.61 -9.24 10.08
C ARG A 317 41.86 -8.83 11.52
N THR A 318 40.93 -8.05 12.11
CA THR A 318 41.12 -7.53 13.45
C THR A 318 39.95 -7.94 14.37
N GLU A 319 40.24 -8.03 15.68
CA GLU A 319 39.22 -8.33 16.64
C GLU A 319 38.18 -7.20 16.77
N GLU A 320 38.57 -5.96 16.47
CA GLU A 320 37.67 -4.82 16.45
C GLU A 320 36.58 -4.98 15.37
N GLN A 321 36.96 -5.43 14.17
CA GLN A 321 36.04 -5.76 13.09
C GLN A 321 35.09 -6.90 13.48
N LEU A 322 35.59 -7.93 14.14
CA LEU A 322 34.78 -9.02 14.66
C LEU A 322 33.80 -8.50 15.73
N ASN A 323 34.24 -7.62 16.62
CA ASN A 323 33.39 -7.02 17.66
C ASN A 323 32.24 -6.20 17.06
N GLN A 324 32.44 -5.53 15.92
CA GLN A 324 31.36 -4.84 15.19
C GLN A 324 30.32 -5.83 14.61
N CYS A 325 30.72 -7.08 14.32
CA CYS A 325 29.82 -8.14 13.87
C CYS A 325 29.10 -8.85 15.03
N LYS A 326 29.63 -8.75 16.27
CA LYS A 326 29.18 -9.56 17.40
C LYS A 326 27.70 -9.32 17.72
N ARG A 327 26.94 -10.40 17.71
CA ARG A 327 25.56 -10.50 18.24
C ARG A 327 25.56 -11.38 19.46
N ARG A 328 24.57 -11.21 20.35
CA ARG A 328 24.48 -11.89 21.66
C ARG A 328 24.64 -13.42 21.60
N SER A 329 24.27 -14.06 20.48
CA SER A 329 24.29 -15.52 20.31
C SER A 329 25.38 -16.02 19.34
N GLY A 330 26.30 -15.14 18.92
CA GLY A 330 27.28 -15.48 17.90
C GLY A 330 28.53 -16.15 18.47
N LYS A 331 29.05 -17.16 17.76
CA LYS A 331 30.27 -17.89 18.10
C LYS A 331 31.09 -18.17 16.83
N LEU A 332 32.42 -18.31 17.02
CA LEU A 332 33.34 -18.80 15.99
C LEU A 332 33.33 -20.33 15.99
N TRP A 333 33.29 -20.90 14.79
CA TRP A 333 33.24 -22.33 14.55
C TRP A 333 34.39 -22.71 13.61
N THR A 334 35.17 -23.73 13.99
CA THR A 334 36.18 -24.34 13.11
C THR A 334 35.52 -25.24 12.07
N ALA A 335 36.16 -25.45 10.93
CA ALA A 335 35.63 -26.37 9.91
C ALA A 335 35.36 -27.77 10.48
N LYS A 336 36.25 -28.30 11.32
CA LYS A 336 36.10 -29.61 11.96
C LYS A 336 34.82 -29.67 12.87
N GLN A 337 34.61 -28.65 13.70
CA GLN A 337 33.38 -28.60 14.54
C GLN A 337 32.11 -28.55 13.71
N ILE A 338 32.15 -27.89 12.54
CA ILE A 338 31.00 -27.82 11.64
C ILE A 338 30.76 -29.19 11.02
N GLU A 339 31.79 -29.83 10.51
CA GLU A 339 31.71 -31.18 9.91
C GLU A 339 31.10 -32.21 10.86
N GLU A 340 31.55 -32.20 12.12
CA GLU A 340 31.05 -33.12 13.16
C GLU A 340 29.56 -32.89 13.46
N ASN A 341 29.02 -31.73 13.18
CA ASN A 341 27.62 -31.37 13.46
C ASN A 341 26.77 -31.17 12.20
N LEU A 342 27.27 -31.45 11.00
CA LEU A 342 26.46 -31.44 9.78
C LEU A 342 25.32 -32.46 9.89
N SER A 343 24.18 -32.13 9.30
CA SER A 343 22.98 -32.97 9.27
C SER A 343 22.35 -33.27 10.65
N SER A 344 22.86 -32.65 11.72
CA SER A 344 22.28 -32.80 13.07
C SER A 344 21.09 -31.86 13.33
N GLY A 345 20.74 -31.00 12.36
CA GLY A 345 19.69 -29.97 12.49
C GLY A 345 20.14 -28.73 13.30
N VAL A 346 21.40 -28.63 13.66
CA VAL A 346 21.98 -27.47 14.35
C VAL A 346 22.11 -26.28 13.41
N PHE A 347 22.40 -26.53 12.14
CA PHE A 347 22.62 -25.50 11.12
C PHE A 347 21.37 -25.28 10.25
N SER A 348 21.30 -24.10 9.63
CA SER A 348 20.23 -23.81 8.67
C SER A 348 20.42 -24.60 7.38
N GLU A 349 19.32 -24.95 6.71
CA GLU A 349 19.34 -25.64 5.42
C GLU A 349 20.15 -24.90 4.35
N TYR A 350 20.20 -23.56 4.42
CA TYR A 350 21.05 -22.76 3.56
C TYR A 350 22.53 -22.99 3.84
N PHE A 351 22.89 -22.92 5.14
CA PHE A 351 24.28 -23.05 5.56
C PHE A 351 24.83 -24.43 5.20
N GLU A 352 24.09 -25.51 5.43
CA GLU A 352 24.53 -26.86 5.10
C GLU A 352 24.85 -27.02 3.59
N LYS A 353 24.04 -26.42 2.71
CA LYS A 353 24.29 -26.41 1.27
C LYS A 353 25.50 -25.56 0.85
N GLU A 354 25.79 -24.51 1.59
CA GLU A 354 26.84 -23.54 1.29
C GLU A 354 28.21 -23.91 1.86
N PHE A 355 28.22 -24.67 2.95
CA PHE A 355 29.45 -24.96 3.69
C PHE A 355 30.51 -25.66 2.84
N ALA A 356 30.14 -26.63 2.02
CA ALA A 356 31.09 -27.33 1.14
C ALA A 356 31.82 -26.38 0.19
N TYR A 357 31.14 -25.33 -0.31
CA TYR A 357 31.78 -24.32 -1.18
C TYR A 357 32.76 -23.45 -0.39
N LEU A 358 32.38 -23.02 0.84
CA LEU A 358 33.26 -22.22 1.70
C LEU A 358 34.50 -23.02 2.13
N GLN A 359 34.30 -24.27 2.51
CA GLN A 359 35.38 -25.17 2.94
C GLN A 359 36.43 -25.35 1.84
N ASN A 360 35.97 -25.69 0.63
CA ASN A 360 36.87 -26.01 -0.49
C ASN A 360 37.47 -24.78 -1.19
N THR A 361 37.05 -23.57 -0.78
CA THR A 361 37.58 -22.33 -1.37
C THR A 361 38.25 -21.45 -0.33
N ILE A 362 37.45 -20.78 0.50
CA ILE A 362 37.93 -19.71 1.39
C ILE A 362 38.66 -20.30 2.61
N LEU A 363 38.06 -21.28 3.29
CA LEU A 363 38.69 -21.87 4.48
C LEU A 363 39.96 -22.64 4.13
N PHE A 364 39.95 -23.29 2.98
CA PHE A 364 41.16 -23.94 2.46
C PHE A 364 42.26 -22.91 2.17
N ALA A 365 41.96 -21.79 1.49
CA ALA A 365 42.93 -20.74 1.22
C ALA A 365 43.49 -20.09 2.51
N GLU A 366 42.62 -19.82 3.49
CA GLU A 366 43.01 -19.23 4.78
C GLU A 366 43.90 -20.17 5.61
N SER A 367 43.76 -21.49 5.47
CA SER A 367 44.61 -22.45 6.18
C SER A 367 46.09 -22.37 5.72
N PHE A 368 46.33 -21.96 4.48
CA PHE A 368 47.72 -21.72 3.98
C PHE A 368 48.26 -20.35 4.40
N CYS A 369 47.39 -19.35 4.62
CA CYS A 369 47.82 -18.00 5.03
C CYS A 369 48.10 -17.90 6.54
N CYS A 370 47.44 -18.73 7.38
CA CYS A 370 47.65 -18.74 8.84
C CYS A 370 48.70 -19.76 9.31
N GLY A 371 49.32 -20.52 8.38
CA GLY A 371 50.32 -21.56 8.69
C GLY A 371 51.79 -21.11 8.57
N ASN A 372 52.05 -19.80 8.39
CA ASN A 372 53.40 -19.22 8.39
C ASN A 372 53.58 -18.30 9.61
#